data_7f633b98ba7eda833affd413b9424558
#
_entry.id   7f633b98ba7eda833affd413b9424558
#
_cell.length_a   1.000
_cell.length_b   1.000
_cell.length_c   1.000
_cell.angle_alpha   90.00
_cell.angle_beta   90.00
_cell.angle_gamma   90.00
#
_symmetry.space_group_name_H-M   'P 1'
#
loop_
_entity.id
_entity.type
_entity.pdbx_description
1 polymer ?
#
loop_
_entity_poly.entity_id
_entity_poly.type
_entity_poly.pdbx_seq_one_letter_code
_entity_poly.pdbx_strand_id
1 'polypeptide(L)'
;MKVEIYSDVVCPWCYIGHTRFARAVERYRAKGGEVEVEFRPFQLAPDAKSNGELTLTWAAEKFGGAEQAAQMFGRVTGVAAEDGLVLDFDHSIQANTFDAHRLIRLAGEQGKGEEALYALFRAHFTDGLDVGSREVLAGLARELGVRADLDGEDGTAAVKEELAQARAIGVSSVPLFLFEGQFAVSGAQPEDTLLAALEEVAERTGQSPAARAVKAAANGGDACDDEGHCAV
;
A
#
# COMPACT_ATOMS: atom_id res chain seq x y z
N MET A 1 2.12 -0.22 -16.34
CA MET A 1 2.39 -1.39 -15.46
C MET A 1 1.48 -1.31 -14.26
N LYS A 2 0.83 -2.43 -13.91
CA LYS A 2 0.00 -2.53 -12.71
C LYS A 2 0.80 -3.12 -11.56
N VAL A 3 0.68 -2.54 -10.36
CA VAL A 3 1.28 -3.05 -9.13
C VAL A 3 0.22 -3.14 -8.05
N GLU A 4 -0.01 -4.33 -7.53
CA GLU A 4 -0.88 -4.58 -6.40
C GLU A 4 -0.02 -4.67 -5.13
N ILE A 5 -0.39 -3.92 -4.09
CA ILE A 5 0.36 -3.88 -2.83
C ILE A 5 -0.52 -4.43 -1.71
N TYR A 6 -0.19 -5.63 -1.26
CA TYR A 6 -0.84 -6.23 -0.09
C TYR A 6 -0.23 -5.67 1.18
N SER A 7 -1.05 -5.11 2.05
CA SER A 7 -0.59 -4.46 3.26
C SER A 7 -1.62 -4.43 4.38
N ASP A 8 -1.17 -4.18 5.61
CA ASP A 8 -2.01 -3.92 6.76
C ASP A 8 -1.61 -2.58 7.40
N VAL A 9 -2.60 -1.79 7.80
CA VAL A 9 -2.41 -0.43 8.34
C VAL A 9 -1.73 -0.40 9.71
N VAL A 10 -1.70 -1.54 10.42
CA VAL A 10 -0.98 -1.72 11.70
C VAL A 10 0.40 -2.35 11.53
N CYS A 11 0.84 -2.59 10.30
CA CYS A 11 2.16 -3.13 9.99
C CYS A 11 3.19 -2.01 9.76
N PRO A 12 4.18 -1.84 10.63
CA PRO A 12 5.17 -0.76 10.45
C PRO A 12 6.04 -0.96 9.21
N TRP A 13 6.33 -2.21 8.86
CA TRP A 13 7.04 -2.53 7.62
C TRP A 13 6.22 -2.18 6.37
N CYS A 14 4.88 -2.22 6.46
CA CYS A 14 4.03 -1.73 5.38
C CYS A 14 4.17 -0.22 5.19
N TYR A 15 4.14 0.56 6.27
CA TYR A 15 4.33 2.01 6.17
C TYR A 15 5.69 2.37 5.54
N ILE A 16 6.78 1.74 6.02
CA ILE A 16 8.13 1.89 5.43
C ILE A 16 8.14 1.48 3.96
N GLY A 17 7.59 0.31 3.64
CA GLY A 17 7.57 -0.24 2.29
C GLY A 17 6.80 0.63 1.29
N HIS A 18 5.62 1.13 1.68
CA HIS A 18 4.85 2.07 0.88
C HIS A 18 5.60 3.38 0.63
N THR A 19 6.24 3.94 1.65
CA THR A 19 7.02 5.18 1.54
C THR A 19 8.19 5.02 0.56
N ARG A 20 8.94 3.94 0.66
CA ARG A 20 10.05 3.64 -0.25
C ARG A 20 9.56 3.35 -1.68
N PHE A 21 8.43 2.63 -1.80
CA PHE A 21 7.85 2.33 -3.10
C PHE A 21 7.34 3.59 -3.80
N ALA A 22 6.67 4.50 -3.09
CA ALA A 22 6.22 5.78 -3.64
C ALA A 22 7.38 6.57 -4.25
N ARG A 23 8.52 6.65 -3.55
CA ARG A 23 9.74 7.31 -4.07
C ARG A 23 10.29 6.59 -5.31
N ALA A 24 10.31 5.25 -5.29
CA ALA A 24 10.74 4.46 -6.46
C ALA A 24 9.83 4.72 -7.67
N VAL A 25 8.50 4.80 -7.45
CA VAL A 25 7.53 5.13 -8.50
C VAL A 25 7.75 6.54 -9.06
N GLU A 26 7.99 7.54 -8.21
CA GLU A 26 8.32 8.90 -8.66
C GLU A 26 9.56 8.91 -9.56
N ARG A 27 10.63 8.22 -9.15
CA ARG A 27 11.85 8.09 -9.95
C ARG A 27 11.61 7.34 -11.26
N TYR A 28 10.79 6.31 -11.24
CA TYR A 28 10.43 5.57 -12.45
C TYR A 28 9.59 6.42 -13.41
N ARG A 29 8.61 7.18 -12.90
CA ARG A 29 7.80 8.13 -13.67
C ARG A 29 8.65 9.25 -14.28
N ALA A 30 9.65 9.76 -13.55
CA ALA A 30 10.60 10.75 -14.06
C ALA A 30 11.41 10.25 -15.27
N LYS A 31 11.56 8.93 -15.42
CA LYS A 31 12.17 8.26 -16.59
C LYS A 31 11.16 7.94 -17.72
N GLY A 32 9.92 8.40 -17.60
CA GLY A 32 8.84 8.15 -18.57
C GLY A 32 8.09 6.84 -18.34
N GLY A 33 8.28 6.18 -17.19
CA GLY A 33 7.54 4.99 -16.81
C GLY A 33 6.11 5.33 -16.36
N GLU A 34 5.18 4.39 -16.54
CA GLU A 34 3.80 4.52 -16.08
C GLU A 34 3.49 3.37 -15.13
N VAL A 35 2.94 3.71 -13.96
CA VAL A 35 2.56 2.75 -12.93
C VAL A 35 1.16 3.08 -12.43
N GLU A 36 0.31 2.07 -12.42
CA GLU A 36 -0.97 2.04 -11.72
C GLU A 36 -0.79 1.23 -10.44
N VAL A 37 -1.15 1.81 -9.30
CA VAL A 37 -1.00 1.18 -7.98
C VAL A 37 -2.37 0.87 -7.41
N GLU A 38 -2.57 -0.38 -7.01
CA GLU A 38 -3.76 -0.83 -6.29
C GLU A 38 -3.38 -1.32 -4.88
N PHE A 39 -4.10 -0.83 -3.89
CA PHE A 39 -3.94 -1.28 -2.50
C PHE A 39 -4.84 -2.47 -2.23
N ARG A 40 -4.26 -3.56 -1.73
CA ARG A 40 -4.96 -4.81 -1.41
C ARG A 40 -4.91 -5.06 0.10
N PRO A 41 -6.05 -5.36 0.71
CA PRO A 41 -6.11 -5.61 2.16
C PRO A 41 -5.41 -6.91 2.54
N PHE A 42 -4.73 -6.86 3.68
CA PHE A 42 -4.26 -8.01 4.42
C PHE A 42 -4.46 -7.71 5.91
N GLN A 43 -4.80 -8.72 6.71
CA GLN A 43 -4.92 -8.59 8.16
C GLN A 43 -3.91 -9.49 8.85
N LEU A 44 -2.94 -8.89 9.57
CA LEU A 44 -1.98 -9.61 10.40
C LEU A 44 -2.65 -10.30 11.59
N ALA A 45 -3.69 -9.67 12.12
CA ALA A 45 -4.45 -10.17 13.26
C ALA A 45 -5.96 -10.00 13.01
N PRO A 46 -6.60 -10.87 12.20
CA PRO A 46 -8.02 -10.75 11.86
C PRO A 46 -8.94 -10.86 13.09
N ASP A 47 -8.47 -11.55 14.14
CA ASP A 47 -9.21 -11.72 15.39
C ASP A 47 -8.86 -10.67 16.47
N ALA A 48 -8.06 -9.64 16.12
CA ALA A 48 -7.73 -8.56 17.03
C ALA A 48 -9.00 -7.84 17.49
N LYS A 49 -8.97 -7.36 18.74
CA LYS A 49 -10.06 -6.57 19.30
C LYS A 49 -9.61 -5.11 19.40
N SER A 50 -10.44 -4.20 18.91
CA SER A 50 -10.27 -2.76 19.13
C SER A 50 -10.84 -2.42 20.53
N ASN A 51 -10.06 -2.68 21.56
CA ASN A 51 -10.45 -2.51 22.97
C ASN A 51 -9.57 -1.51 23.72
N GLY A 52 -8.75 -0.73 22.99
CA GLY A 52 -7.85 0.26 23.58
C GLY A 52 -6.56 -0.33 24.17
N GLU A 53 -6.25 -1.59 23.90
CA GLU A 53 -5.01 -2.22 24.35
C GLU A 53 -3.81 -1.60 23.60
N LEU A 54 -2.76 -1.25 24.34
CA LEU A 54 -1.52 -0.74 23.74
C LEU A 54 -0.83 -1.84 22.91
N THR A 55 -0.31 -1.44 21.76
CA THR A 55 0.42 -2.35 20.86
C THR A 55 1.59 -3.04 21.55
N LEU A 56 2.33 -2.33 22.41
CA LEU A 56 3.44 -2.91 23.18
C LEU A 56 2.97 -3.98 24.19
N THR A 57 1.83 -3.78 24.82
CA THR A 57 1.26 -4.77 25.76
C THR A 57 0.88 -6.04 25.02
N TRP A 58 0.10 -5.91 23.96
CA TRP A 58 -0.27 -7.02 23.11
C TRP A 58 0.95 -7.76 22.54
N ALA A 59 1.95 -7.02 22.08
CA ALA A 59 3.18 -7.60 21.52
C ALA A 59 4.01 -8.34 22.55
N ALA A 60 4.07 -7.84 23.79
CA ALA A 60 4.75 -8.52 24.89
C ALA A 60 4.16 -9.92 25.17
N GLU A 61 2.84 -10.06 25.07
CA GLU A 61 2.17 -11.36 25.20
C GLU A 61 2.45 -12.30 24.05
N LYS A 62 2.58 -11.77 22.82
CA LYS A 62 2.74 -12.56 21.59
C LYS A 62 4.18 -12.95 21.30
N PHE A 63 5.16 -12.10 21.63
CA PHE A 63 6.54 -12.22 21.18
C PHE A 63 7.54 -12.51 22.30
N GLY A 64 7.08 -13.08 23.42
CA GLY A 64 7.97 -13.60 24.46
C GLY A 64 8.41 -12.61 25.52
N GLY A 65 7.63 -11.54 25.73
CA GLY A 65 7.81 -10.60 26.83
C GLY A 65 8.11 -9.16 26.39
N ALA A 66 8.03 -8.26 27.36
CA ALA A 66 8.16 -6.82 27.11
C ALA A 66 9.54 -6.43 26.54
N GLU A 67 10.60 -7.09 26.96
CA GLU A 67 11.97 -6.79 26.49
C GLU A 67 12.13 -7.13 24.99
N GLN A 68 11.66 -8.32 24.56
CA GLN A 68 11.68 -8.72 23.17
C GLN A 68 10.82 -7.82 22.29
N ALA A 69 9.62 -7.46 22.76
CA ALA A 69 8.76 -6.51 22.08
C ALA A 69 9.44 -5.15 21.92
N ALA A 70 10.01 -4.59 22.99
CA ALA A 70 10.72 -3.31 22.95
C ALA A 70 11.91 -3.32 21.98
N GLN A 71 12.72 -4.40 21.97
CA GLN A 71 13.84 -4.54 21.04
C GLN A 71 13.36 -4.61 19.58
N MET A 72 12.28 -5.37 19.32
CA MET A 72 11.71 -5.50 17.97
C MET A 72 11.17 -4.15 17.46
N PHE A 73 10.39 -3.44 18.28
CA PHE A 73 9.84 -2.14 17.90
C PHE A 73 10.92 -1.05 17.86
N GLY A 74 11.90 -1.06 18.75
CA GLY A 74 13.04 -0.14 18.67
C GLY A 74 13.83 -0.26 17.39
N ARG A 75 14.02 -1.49 16.89
CA ARG A 75 14.67 -1.73 15.59
C ARG A 75 13.86 -1.14 14.43
N VAL A 76 12.57 -1.41 14.36
CA VAL A 76 11.74 -0.91 13.25
C VAL A 76 11.56 0.59 13.30
N THR A 77 11.48 1.19 14.49
CA THR A 77 11.47 2.66 14.68
C THR A 77 12.75 3.30 14.13
N GLY A 78 13.92 2.69 14.40
CA GLY A 78 15.19 3.15 13.83
C GLY A 78 15.20 3.14 12.30
N VAL A 79 14.73 2.05 11.69
CA VAL A 79 14.63 1.94 10.23
C VAL A 79 13.63 2.95 9.66
N ALA A 80 12.48 3.15 10.31
CA ALA A 80 11.47 4.11 9.88
C ALA A 80 11.99 5.56 9.92
N ALA A 81 12.80 5.89 10.94
CA ALA A 81 13.41 7.23 11.08
C ALA A 81 14.36 7.56 9.92
N GLU A 82 15.06 6.57 9.35
CA GLU A 82 15.89 6.75 8.14
C GLU A 82 15.06 7.18 6.93
N ASP A 83 13.78 6.76 6.89
CA ASP A 83 12.81 7.15 5.86
C ASP A 83 12.01 8.42 6.20
N GLY A 84 12.31 9.06 7.33
CA GLY A 84 11.63 10.27 7.80
C GLY A 84 10.26 10.00 8.45
N LEU A 85 10.00 8.75 8.84
CA LEU A 85 8.75 8.34 9.48
C LEU A 85 8.89 8.37 11.01
N VAL A 86 7.82 8.80 11.68
CA VAL A 86 7.72 8.80 13.14
C VAL A 86 6.79 7.67 13.57
N LEU A 87 7.34 6.67 14.27
CA LEU A 87 6.57 5.57 14.85
C LEU A 87 6.59 5.69 16.37
N ASP A 88 5.46 6.01 16.96
CA ASP A 88 5.24 6.11 18.42
C ASP A 88 4.49 4.87 18.93
N PHE A 89 5.22 3.81 19.23
CA PHE A 89 4.64 2.58 19.75
C PHE A 89 4.21 2.68 21.23
N ASP A 90 4.66 3.70 21.96
CA ASP A 90 4.24 3.89 23.35
C ASP A 90 2.76 4.29 23.43
N HIS A 91 2.24 4.91 22.39
CA HIS A 91 0.84 5.36 22.31
C HIS A 91 0.01 4.60 21.28
N SER A 92 0.62 3.78 20.40
CA SER A 92 -0.15 3.04 19.38
C SER A 92 -1.05 1.98 20.01
N ILE A 93 -2.25 1.83 19.47
CA ILE A 93 -3.31 0.95 19.97
C ILE A 93 -3.48 -0.24 19.02
N GLN A 94 -3.55 -1.45 19.57
CA GLN A 94 -3.87 -2.65 18.82
C GLN A 94 -5.30 -2.56 18.26
N ALA A 95 -5.46 -2.78 16.97
CA ALA A 95 -6.73 -2.59 16.29
C ALA A 95 -7.08 -3.75 15.36
N ASN A 96 -8.38 -4.01 15.22
CA ASN A 96 -8.89 -4.78 14.09
C ASN A 96 -8.96 -3.86 12.87
N THR A 97 -8.30 -4.23 11.79
CA THR A 97 -8.10 -3.38 10.62
C THR A 97 -9.16 -3.53 9.53
N PHE A 98 -10.18 -4.37 9.75
CA PHE A 98 -11.18 -4.64 8.71
C PHE A 98 -11.91 -3.36 8.23
N ASP A 99 -12.42 -2.54 9.16
CA ASP A 99 -13.11 -1.30 8.81
C ASP A 99 -12.15 -0.22 8.27
N ALA A 100 -10.88 -0.22 8.67
CA ALA A 100 -9.84 0.61 8.06
C ALA A 100 -9.61 0.25 6.58
N HIS A 101 -9.57 -1.05 6.25
CA HIS A 101 -9.50 -1.49 4.85
C HIS A 101 -10.77 -1.15 4.05
N ARG A 102 -11.96 -1.16 4.69
CA ARG A 102 -13.17 -0.65 4.05
C ARG A 102 -13.05 0.84 3.71
N LEU A 103 -12.50 1.64 4.62
CA LEU A 103 -12.26 3.06 4.36
C LEU A 103 -11.30 3.27 3.18
N ILE A 104 -10.18 2.53 3.12
CA ILE A 104 -9.23 2.60 1.98
C ILE A 104 -9.94 2.26 0.67
N ARG A 105 -10.74 1.19 0.67
CA ARG A 105 -11.49 0.75 -0.50
C ARG A 105 -12.47 1.82 -1.00
N LEU A 106 -13.31 2.35 -0.09
CA LEU A 106 -14.29 3.40 -0.41
C LEU A 106 -13.62 4.72 -0.83
N ALA A 107 -12.48 5.05 -0.24
CA ALA A 107 -11.67 6.17 -0.65
C ALA A 107 -11.08 5.96 -2.06
N GLY A 108 -10.62 4.74 -2.37
CA GLY A 108 -10.09 4.37 -3.68
C GLY A 108 -11.12 4.55 -4.80
N GLU A 109 -12.39 4.21 -4.56
CA GLU A 109 -13.50 4.45 -5.50
C GLU A 109 -13.75 5.95 -5.78
N GLN A 110 -13.24 6.82 -4.90
CA GLN A 110 -13.30 8.28 -5.01
C GLN A 110 -11.95 8.92 -5.39
N GLY A 111 -10.97 8.11 -5.80
CA GLY A 111 -9.63 8.56 -6.22
C GLY A 111 -8.72 9.00 -5.06
N LYS A 112 -9.04 8.60 -3.81
CA LYS A 112 -8.34 9.02 -2.58
C LYS A 112 -7.80 7.83 -1.76
N GLY A 113 -7.57 6.69 -2.40
CA GLY A 113 -7.12 5.48 -1.70
C GLY A 113 -5.74 5.63 -1.07
N GLU A 114 -4.81 6.29 -1.75
CA GLU A 114 -3.47 6.54 -1.26
C GLU A 114 -3.48 7.50 -0.07
N GLU A 115 -4.22 8.60 -0.16
CA GLU A 115 -4.36 9.55 0.93
C GLU A 115 -4.98 8.89 2.17
N ALA A 116 -5.99 8.03 1.99
CA ALA A 116 -6.62 7.30 3.08
C ALA A 116 -5.64 6.32 3.75
N LEU A 117 -4.86 5.59 2.96
CA LEU A 117 -3.83 4.67 3.45
C LEU A 117 -2.80 5.40 4.31
N TYR A 118 -2.24 6.51 3.82
CA TYR A 118 -1.23 7.28 4.58
C TYR A 118 -1.83 7.97 5.81
N ALA A 119 -3.07 8.45 5.73
CA ALA A 119 -3.78 9.01 6.89
C ALA A 119 -3.96 7.94 7.99
N LEU A 120 -4.28 6.70 7.63
CA LEU A 120 -4.41 5.58 8.57
C LEU A 120 -3.06 5.17 9.17
N PHE A 121 -1.99 5.09 8.38
CA PHE A 121 -0.65 4.85 8.91
C PHE A 121 -0.25 5.93 9.92
N ARG A 122 -0.45 7.20 9.59
CA ARG A 122 -0.15 8.31 10.48
C ARG A 122 -1.01 8.25 11.75
N ALA A 123 -2.31 8.05 11.61
CA ALA A 123 -3.24 7.94 12.73
C ALA A 123 -2.80 6.85 13.72
N HIS A 124 -2.42 5.67 13.21
CA HIS A 124 -2.00 4.56 14.04
C HIS A 124 -0.61 4.75 14.65
N PHE A 125 0.39 5.10 13.82
CA PHE A 125 1.79 5.08 14.26
C PHE A 125 2.29 6.39 14.85
N THR A 126 1.71 7.53 14.46
CA THR A 126 2.18 8.86 14.90
C THR A 126 1.24 9.49 15.91
N ASP A 127 -0.07 9.40 15.62
CA ASP A 127 -1.09 10.09 16.42
C ASP A 127 -1.67 9.20 17.55
N GLY A 128 -1.32 7.90 17.60
CA GLY A 128 -1.75 6.95 18.62
C GLY A 128 -3.26 6.66 18.62
N LEU A 129 -3.92 6.80 17.46
CA LEU A 129 -5.36 6.61 17.34
C LEU A 129 -5.72 5.14 17.07
N ASP A 130 -6.86 4.70 17.62
CA ASP A 130 -7.43 3.37 17.33
C ASP A 130 -8.06 3.35 15.94
N VAL A 131 -7.32 2.85 14.95
CA VAL A 131 -7.78 2.72 13.57
C VAL A 131 -8.83 1.61 13.37
N GLY A 132 -9.21 0.91 14.41
CA GLY A 132 -10.39 0.02 14.45
C GLY A 132 -11.64 0.72 14.98
N SER A 133 -11.51 1.94 15.53
CA SER A 133 -12.64 2.72 16.03
C SER A 133 -13.38 3.40 14.88
N ARG A 134 -14.69 3.16 14.78
CA ARG A 134 -15.55 3.82 13.78
C ARG A 134 -15.58 5.33 13.91
N GLU A 135 -15.49 5.86 15.12
CA GLU A 135 -15.41 7.30 15.36
C GLU A 135 -14.14 7.91 14.73
N VAL A 136 -12.97 7.26 14.94
CA VAL A 136 -11.70 7.66 14.36
C VAL A 136 -11.78 7.58 12.84
N LEU A 137 -12.26 6.45 12.29
CA LEU A 137 -12.37 6.25 10.85
C LEU A 137 -13.33 7.26 10.19
N ALA A 138 -14.46 7.57 10.83
CA ALA A 138 -15.39 8.60 10.35
C ALA A 138 -14.77 10.01 10.42
N GLY A 139 -13.91 10.26 11.40
CA GLY A 139 -13.08 11.48 11.49
C GLY A 139 -12.16 11.62 10.28
N LEU A 140 -11.35 10.59 10.02
CA LEU A 140 -10.43 10.54 8.88
C LEU A 140 -11.17 10.67 7.54
N ALA A 141 -12.30 9.98 7.37
CA ALA A 141 -13.11 10.10 6.15
C ALA A 141 -13.57 11.55 5.91
N ARG A 142 -14.01 12.26 6.96
CA ARG A 142 -14.40 13.67 6.87
C ARG A 142 -13.23 14.59 6.52
N GLU A 143 -12.07 14.40 7.14
CA GLU A 143 -10.85 15.17 6.86
C GLU A 143 -10.41 15.01 5.41
N LEU A 144 -10.49 13.79 4.89
CA LEU A 144 -10.17 13.46 3.51
C LEU A 144 -11.28 13.89 2.53
N GLY A 145 -12.46 14.27 3.00
CA GLY A 145 -13.63 14.52 2.15
C GLY A 145 -14.10 13.28 1.41
N VAL A 146 -13.97 12.11 2.04
CA VAL A 146 -14.41 10.80 1.54
C VAL A 146 -15.79 10.48 2.10
N ARG A 147 -16.69 10.01 1.26
CA ARG A 147 -17.98 9.46 1.68
C ARG A 147 -17.81 7.99 1.98
N ALA A 148 -17.99 7.61 3.25
CA ALA A 148 -17.88 6.24 3.70
C ALA A 148 -18.92 5.99 4.81
N ASP A 149 -19.90 5.13 4.55
CA ASP A 149 -20.82 4.62 5.57
C ASP A 149 -20.25 3.31 6.15
N LEU A 150 -19.47 3.46 7.24
CA LEU A 150 -18.89 2.32 7.93
C LEU A 150 -19.86 1.68 8.94
N ASP A 151 -20.98 2.32 9.28
CA ASP A 151 -22.03 1.72 10.11
C ASP A 151 -22.90 0.75 9.30
N GLY A 152 -23.02 0.98 7.99
CA GLY A 152 -23.61 0.07 7.03
C GLY A 152 -22.65 -1.00 6.50
N GLU A 153 -23.01 -1.61 5.37
CA GLU A 153 -22.25 -2.70 4.73
C GLU A 153 -21.35 -2.23 3.57
N ASP A 154 -21.20 -0.92 3.37
CA ASP A 154 -20.40 -0.37 2.27
C ASP A 154 -18.96 -0.90 2.31
N GLY A 155 -18.48 -1.42 1.17
CA GLY A 155 -17.15 -2.01 1.03
C GLY A 155 -16.94 -3.38 1.71
N THR A 156 -17.88 -3.85 2.55
CA THR A 156 -17.72 -5.10 3.32
C THR A 156 -17.53 -6.32 2.43
N ALA A 157 -18.37 -6.51 1.43
CA ALA A 157 -18.28 -7.66 0.52
C ALA A 157 -16.98 -7.63 -0.29
N ALA A 158 -16.60 -6.46 -0.81
CA ALA A 158 -15.38 -6.30 -1.59
C ALA A 158 -14.12 -6.59 -0.78
N VAL A 159 -14.00 -6.04 0.44
CA VAL A 159 -12.85 -6.30 1.32
C VAL A 159 -12.76 -7.76 1.74
N LYS A 160 -13.90 -8.43 2.04
CA LYS A 160 -13.92 -9.87 2.33
C LYS A 160 -13.42 -10.70 1.15
N GLU A 161 -13.85 -10.37 -0.06
CA GLU A 161 -13.40 -11.03 -1.28
C GLU A 161 -11.90 -10.82 -1.52
N GLU A 162 -11.41 -9.58 -1.42
CA GLU A 162 -9.99 -9.25 -1.60
C GLU A 162 -9.10 -9.95 -0.55
N LEU A 163 -9.52 -10.02 0.71
CA LEU A 163 -8.84 -10.79 1.76
C LEU A 163 -8.84 -12.30 1.45
N ALA A 164 -9.91 -12.83 0.87
CA ALA A 164 -9.96 -14.23 0.44
C ALA A 164 -9.04 -14.48 -0.76
N GLN A 165 -9.00 -13.56 -1.73
CA GLN A 165 -8.08 -13.62 -2.87
C GLN A 165 -6.62 -13.58 -2.42
N ALA A 166 -6.26 -12.68 -1.49
CA ALA A 166 -4.91 -12.61 -0.93
C ALA A 166 -4.47 -13.96 -0.34
N ARG A 167 -5.36 -14.62 0.42
CA ARG A 167 -5.10 -15.97 0.96
C ARG A 167 -4.99 -17.03 -0.13
N ALA A 168 -5.84 -16.98 -1.13
CA ALA A 168 -5.87 -17.96 -2.23
C ALA A 168 -4.59 -17.94 -3.08
N ILE A 169 -3.98 -16.76 -3.29
CA ILE A 169 -2.70 -16.62 -3.98
C ILE A 169 -1.48 -16.82 -3.07
N GLY A 170 -1.71 -17.15 -1.79
CA GLY A 170 -0.65 -17.51 -0.84
C GLY A 170 0.08 -16.33 -0.19
N VAL A 171 -0.52 -15.13 -0.14
CA VAL A 171 0.06 -14.01 0.64
C VAL A 171 0.11 -14.41 2.11
N SER A 172 1.30 -14.46 2.68
CA SER A 172 1.55 -14.87 4.06
C SER A 172 2.34 -13.83 4.87
N SER A 173 2.87 -12.83 4.21
CA SER A 173 3.61 -11.72 4.82
C SER A 173 3.43 -10.44 4.02
N VAL A 174 3.49 -9.30 4.71
CA VAL A 174 3.30 -7.97 4.12
C VAL A 174 4.39 -7.00 4.60
N PRO A 175 4.73 -5.97 3.79
CA PRO A 175 4.15 -5.67 2.49
C PRO A 175 4.58 -6.68 1.42
N LEU A 176 3.69 -6.95 0.47
CA LEU A 176 3.99 -7.71 -0.74
C LEU A 176 3.61 -6.86 -1.96
N PHE A 177 4.55 -6.64 -2.85
CA PHE A 177 4.36 -5.93 -4.11
C PHE A 177 4.24 -6.96 -5.22
N LEU A 178 3.08 -7.02 -5.88
CA LEU A 178 2.80 -7.93 -6.98
C LEU A 178 2.69 -7.14 -8.29
N PHE A 179 3.69 -7.28 -9.15
CA PHE A 179 3.78 -6.59 -10.43
C PHE A 179 3.13 -7.45 -11.52
N GLU A 180 2.21 -6.88 -12.29
CA GLU A 180 1.50 -7.52 -13.40
C GLU A 180 0.86 -8.88 -13.03
N GLY A 181 0.56 -9.11 -11.73
CA GLY A 181 0.04 -10.38 -11.25
C GLY A 181 1.02 -11.56 -11.36
N GLN A 182 2.31 -11.33 -11.67
CA GLN A 182 3.28 -12.38 -12.00
C GLN A 182 4.58 -12.30 -11.22
N PHE A 183 5.09 -11.10 -10.92
CA PHE A 183 6.37 -10.92 -10.26
C PHE A 183 6.16 -10.35 -8.86
N ALA A 184 6.71 -11.00 -7.85
CA ALA A 184 6.51 -10.59 -6.47
C ALA A 184 7.80 -10.10 -5.81
N VAL A 185 7.71 -9.00 -5.08
CA VAL A 185 8.76 -8.50 -4.18
C VAL A 185 8.19 -8.42 -2.77
N SER A 186 8.79 -9.11 -1.83
CA SER A 186 8.34 -9.18 -0.44
C SER A 186 9.16 -8.29 0.48
N GLY A 187 8.46 -7.67 1.45
CA GLY A 187 9.06 -6.85 2.50
C GLY A 187 9.34 -5.41 2.08
N ALA A 188 9.71 -4.59 3.07
CA ALA A 188 10.08 -3.20 2.89
C ALA A 188 11.50 -3.07 2.32
N GLN A 189 11.66 -3.46 1.06
CA GLN A 189 12.94 -3.39 0.37
C GLN A 189 13.44 -1.95 0.25
N PRO A 190 14.76 -1.73 0.09
CA PRO A 190 15.32 -0.42 -0.24
C PRO A 190 14.70 0.17 -1.51
N GLU A 191 14.61 1.49 -1.57
CA GLU A 191 14.06 2.24 -2.72
C GLU A 191 14.70 1.84 -4.06
N ASP A 192 16.04 1.70 -4.10
CA ASP A 192 16.75 1.28 -5.32
C ASP A 192 16.38 -0.12 -5.77
N THR A 193 16.11 -1.04 -4.83
CA THR A 193 15.67 -2.41 -5.14
C THR A 193 14.26 -2.39 -5.76
N LEU A 194 13.36 -1.55 -5.21
CA LEU A 194 12.00 -1.40 -5.74
C LEU A 194 12.00 -0.73 -7.12
N LEU A 195 12.88 0.27 -7.33
CA LEU A 195 13.06 0.89 -8.63
C LEU A 195 13.60 -0.11 -9.67
N ALA A 196 14.61 -0.90 -9.31
CA ALA A 196 15.15 -1.93 -10.18
C ALA A 196 14.09 -2.98 -10.55
N ALA A 197 13.20 -3.35 -9.60
CA ALA A 197 12.10 -4.26 -9.89
C ALA A 197 11.08 -3.65 -10.89
N LEU A 198 10.74 -2.36 -10.76
CA LEU A 198 9.90 -1.65 -11.72
C LEU A 198 10.51 -1.67 -13.12
N GLU A 199 11.80 -1.37 -13.23
CA GLU A 199 12.52 -1.32 -14.51
C GLU A 199 12.61 -2.72 -15.15
N GLU A 200 12.98 -3.74 -14.39
CA GLU A 200 13.10 -5.11 -14.88
C GLU A 200 11.77 -5.70 -15.33
N VAL A 201 10.70 -5.52 -14.55
CA VAL A 201 9.36 -5.99 -14.96
C VAL A 201 8.89 -5.25 -16.19
N ALA A 202 9.12 -3.95 -16.30
CA ALA A 202 8.76 -3.18 -17.48
C ALA A 202 9.49 -3.69 -18.75
N GLU A 203 10.76 -4.06 -18.65
CA GLU A 203 11.51 -4.66 -19.76
C GLU A 203 10.95 -6.03 -20.15
N ARG A 204 10.73 -6.90 -19.17
CA ARG A 204 10.18 -8.26 -19.40
C ARG A 204 8.78 -8.26 -20.01
N THR A 205 7.98 -7.25 -19.68
CA THR A 205 6.59 -7.13 -20.18
C THR A 205 6.44 -6.21 -21.40
N GLY A 206 7.55 -5.67 -21.90
CA GLY A 206 7.56 -4.75 -23.06
C GLY A 206 6.87 -3.39 -22.75
N GLN A 207 6.85 -2.99 -21.50
CA GLN A 207 6.26 -1.73 -21.01
C GLN A 207 7.30 -0.68 -20.63
N SER A 208 8.59 -0.94 -20.90
CA SER A 208 9.63 0.04 -20.61
C SER A 208 9.43 1.32 -21.44
N PRO A 209 9.86 2.49 -20.95
CA PRO A 209 9.77 3.74 -21.71
C PRO A 209 10.35 3.64 -23.13
N ALA A 210 11.46 2.94 -23.28
CA ALA A 210 12.08 2.68 -24.59
C ALA A 210 11.20 1.81 -25.51
N ALA A 211 10.60 0.72 -24.98
CA ALA A 211 9.71 -0.14 -25.75
C ALA A 211 8.43 0.58 -26.18
N ARG A 212 7.90 1.47 -25.32
CA ARG A 212 6.72 2.30 -25.63
C ARG A 212 7.02 3.33 -26.72
N ALA A 213 8.19 3.97 -26.67
CA ALA A 213 8.63 4.90 -27.71
C ALA A 213 8.74 4.24 -29.08
N VAL A 214 9.28 3.01 -29.15
CA VAL A 214 9.37 2.22 -30.37
C VAL A 214 7.97 1.87 -30.92
N LYS A 215 7.04 1.44 -30.04
CA LYS A 215 5.65 1.14 -30.45
C LYS A 215 4.92 2.40 -30.95
N ALA A 216 5.11 3.54 -30.31
CA ALA A 216 4.51 4.80 -30.72
C ALA A 216 5.03 5.24 -32.09
N ALA A 217 6.33 5.10 -32.35
CA ALA A 217 6.94 5.40 -33.65
C ALA A 217 6.45 4.45 -34.76
N ALA A 218 6.26 3.17 -34.46
CA ALA A 218 5.74 2.17 -35.41
C ALA A 218 4.27 2.41 -35.78
N ASN A 219 3.44 2.86 -34.82
CA ASN A 219 2.02 3.14 -35.08
C ASN A 219 1.77 4.54 -35.66
N GLY A 220 2.75 5.45 -35.63
CA GLY A 220 2.66 6.79 -36.22
C GLY A 220 3.05 6.86 -37.70
N GLY A 221 3.45 5.74 -38.27
CA GLY A 221 3.94 5.67 -39.66
C GLY A 221 2.90 5.45 -40.77
N ASP A 222 1.62 5.22 -40.41
CA ASP A 222 0.56 4.93 -41.43
C ASP A 222 -0.54 6.02 -41.42
N ALA A 223 -0.14 7.29 -41.60
CA ALA A 223 -1.08 8.31 -42.03
C ALA A 223 -0.76 8.74 -43.46
N CYS A 224 -0.99 7.84 -44.40
CA CYS A 224 -1.26 8.24 -45.78
C CYS A 224 -2.75 8.57 -45.85
N ASP A 225 -3.11 9.75 -46.37
CA ASP A 225 -4.48 10.07 -46.70
C ASP A 225 -4.98 9.25 -47.88
N ASP A 226 -6.30 9.12 -48.03
CA ASP A 226 -6.96 8.36 -49.10
C ASP A 226 -6.65 8.91 -50.54
N GLU A 227 -5.82 9.95 -50.67
CA GLU A 227 -5.38 10.57 -51.91
C GLU A 227 -3.91 10.29 -52.27
N GLY A 228 -3.18 9.45 -51.46
CA GLY A 228 -1.83 8.99 -51.82
C GLY A 228 -0.70 10.01 -51.61
N HIS A 229 -0.91 11.06 -50.81
CA HIS A 229 0.13 12.03 -50.46
C HIS A 229 0.79 11.62 -49.15
N CYS A 230 1.99 11.04 -49.23
CA CYS A 230 2.87 10.84 -48.07
C CYS A 230 3.73 12.10 -47.89
N ALA A 231 3.68 12.75 -46.72
CA ALA A 231 4.60 13.84 -46.40
C ALA A 231 6.01 13.28 -46.24
N VAL A 232 6.95 13.80 -47.02
CA VAL A 232 8.39 13.53 -46.96
C VAL A 232 9.01 14.34 -45.84
#